data_07fc608e493bdd17fba2c9ff76f07965
#
_entry.id   07fc608e493bdd17fba2c9ff76f07965
#
_cell.length_a   1.000
_cell.length_b   1.000
_cell.length_c   1.000
_cell.angle_alpha   90.00
_cell.angle_beta   90.00
_cell.angle_gamma   90.00
#
_symmetry.space_group_name_H-M   'P 1'
#
loop_
_entity.id
_entity.type
_entity.pdbx_description
1 polymer ?
#
loop_
_entity_poly.entity_id
_entity_poly.type
_entity_poly.pdbx_seq_one_letter_code
_entity_poly.pdbx_strand_id
1 'polypeptide(L)'
;MKIEWFGHSCFRINDSLVIDPYQDESVPGCPLLRLSASRAIYSHQHADHYGIGCVTIIPNDGADFQITEIPSWHDNQHGALRGPNTIHIIEHEGLRIAHLGDLGCELNGEQKKLLQNLDILMIPIGGFYTIDAKQAAVIVGELSPKCTIPMHYRGDNFGYDELGTVDLFTKYFNEAEIKTVGHILELDSDLPKVAVMDFPR
;
A
#
# COMPACT_ATOMS: atom_id res chain seq x y z
N MET A 1 4.01 16.15 4.82
CA MET A 1 4.36 14.71 4.82
C MET A 1 4.53 14.26 3.37
N LYS A 2 5.49 13.38 3.11
CA LYS A 2 5.84 12.85 1.79
C LYS A 2 5.65 11.34 1.75
N ILE A 3 5.03 10.81 0.70
CA ILE A 3 4.91 9.38 0.41
C ILE A 3 5.63 9.10 -0.90
N GLU A 4 6.54 8.14 -0.90
CA GLU A 4 7.29 7.70 -2.07
C GLU A 4 6.98 6.24 -2.37
N TRP A 5 6.64 5.93 -3.61
CA TRP A 5 6.34 4.58 -4.07
C TRP A 5 7.52 3.97 -4.83
N PHE A 6 7.90 2.76 -4.48
CA PHE A 6 9.00 2.03 -5.11
C PHE A 6 8.54 0.89 -6.01
N GLY A 7 7.24 0.76 -6.22
CA GLY A 7 6.62 -0.34 -6.95
C GLY A 7 5.98 -1.36 -6.01
N HIS A 8 5.11 -2.20 -6.57
CA HIS A 8 4.37 -3.23 -5.84
C HIS A 8 3.63 -2.64 -4.62
N SER A 9 3.94 -3.12 -3.42
CA SER A 9 3.40 -2.59 -2.15
C SER A 9 4.45 -1.82 -1.34
N CYS A 10 5.61 -1.49 -1.94
CA CYS A 10 6.70 -0.84 -1.23
C CYS A 10 6.55 0.68 -1.22
N PHE A 11 6.41 1.23 -0.03
CA PHE A 11 6.34 2.69 0.19
C PHE A 11 7.35 3.15 1.24
N ARG A 12 7.73 4.45 1.14
CA ARG A 12 8.49 5.13 2.17
C ARG A 12 7.79 6.43 2.55
N ILE A 13 7.67 6.68 3.86
CA ILE A 13 7.04 7.88 4.41
C ILE A 13 8.12 8.74 5.06
N ASN A 14 8.21 10.03 4.68
CA ASN A 14 9.15 11.04 5.22
C ASN A 14 10.60 10.59 5.27
N ASP A 15 11.07 9.78 4.33
CA ASP A 15 12.40 9.15 4.33
C ASP A 15 12.71 8.27 5.56
N SER A 16 11.76 8.05 6.45
CA SER A 16 11.98 7.51 7.80
C SER A 16 11.28 6.18 8.06
N LEU A 17 10.14 5.91 7.45
CA LEU A 17 9.39 4.66 7.59
C LEU A 17 9.26 3.98 6.23
N VAL A 18 9.82 2.78 6.09
CA VAL A 18 9.62 1.91 4.91
C VAL A 18 8.56 0.85 5.23
N ILE A 19 7.66 0.59 4.28
CA ILE A 19 6.58 -0.38 4.38
C ILE A 19 6.72 -1.38 3.24
N ASP A 20 6.65 -2.67 3.53
CA ASP A 20 6.67 -3.79 2.60
C ASP A 20 7.77 -3.69 1.50
N PRO A 21 9.04 -3.50 1.87
CA PRO A 21 10.11 -3.59 0.89
C PRO A 21 10.19 -5.03 0.35
N TYR A 22 10.27 -5.17 -0.95
CA TYR A 22 10.46 -6.46 -1.60
C TYR A 22 11.95 -6.85 -1.66
N GLN A 23 12.24 -8.16 -1.72
CA GLN A 23 13.58 -8.67 -1.97
C GLN A 23 13.98 -8.42 -3.42
N ASP A 24 15.27 -8.31 -3.67
CA ASP A 24 15.80 -8.18 -5.02
C ASP A 24 15.25 -9.30 -5.93
N GLU A 25 14.81 -8.94 -7.11
CA GLU A 25 14.29 -9.82 -8.16
C GLU A 25 12.99 -10.58 -7.78
N SER A 26 12.40 -10.35 -6.63
CA SER A 26 11.16 -11.02 -6.23
C SER A 26 9.92 -10.49 -6.96
N VAL A 27 9.94 -9.24 -7.41
CA VAL A 27 8.84 -8.63 -8.19
C VAL A 27 9.32 -8.30 -9.60
N PRO A 28 8.75 -8.89 -10.65
CA PRO A 28 9.18 -8.65 -12.03
C PRO A 28 9.19 -7.17 -12.39
N GLY A 29 10.27 -6.71 -13.01
CA GLY A 29 10.43 -5.33 -13.50
C GLY A 29 10.63 -4.25 -12.44
N CYS A 30 10.53 -4.59 -11.15
CA CYS A 30 10.81 -3.64 -10.08
C CYS A 30 12.33 -3.43 -9.89
N PRO A 31 12.76 -2.18 -9.57
CA PRO A 31 14.16 -1.87 -9.36
C PRO A 31 14.72 -2.53 -8.10
N LEU A 32 16.03 -2.73 -8.04
CA LEU A 32 16.71 -3.19 -6.83
C LEU A 32 16.59 -2.13 -5.73
N LEU A 33 16.07 -2.51 -4.57
CA LEU A 33 15.93 -1.59 -3.44
C LEU A 33 17.25 -1.41 -2.68
N ARG A 34 17.62 -0.15 -2.45
CA ARG A 34 18.74 0.24 -1.55
C ARG A 34 18.28 1.43 -0.74
N LEU A 35 17.42 1.15 0.23
CA LEU A 35 16.75 2.17 1.01
C LEU A 35 17.44 2.38 2.36
N SER A 36 17.24 3.55 2.94
CA SER A 36 17.55 3.82 4.35
C SER A 36 16.32 4.42 5.02
N ALA A 37 16.10 4.04 6.28
CA ALA A 37 14.99 4.53 7.09
C ALA A 37 15.30 4.33 8.57
N SER A 38 14.58 5.01 9.46
CA SER A 38 14.68 4.75 10.90
C SER A 38 13.92 3.49 11.31
N ARG A 39 12.91 3.08 10.51
CA ARG A 39 12.07 1.93 10.75
C ARG A 39 11.61 1.27 9.45
N ALA A 40 11.49 -0.05 9.45
CA ALA A 40 10.82 -0.81 8.42
C ALA A 40 9.72 -1.69 9.05
N ILE A 41 8.56 -1.77 8.40
CA ILE A 41 7.43 -2.62 8.80
C ILE A 41 6.98 -3.48 7.63
N TYR A 42 6.34 -4.58 7.94
CA TYR A 42 6.01 -5.63 6.97
C TYR A 42 4.61 -6.16 7.24
N SER A 43 3.80 -6.26 6.20
CA SER A 43 2.45 -6.84 6.31
C SER A 43 2.50 -8.35 6.51
N HIS A 44 3.47 -9.04 5.89
CA HIS A 44 3.70 -10.49 5.99
C HIS A 44 5.09 -10.87 5.47
N GLN A 45 5.42 -12.18 5.43
CA GLN A 45 6.79 -12.65 5.19
C GLN A 45 7.04 -13.24 3.79
N HIS A 46 6.22 -12.91 2.79
CA HIS A 46 6.56 -13.28 1.40
C HIS A 46 7.69 -12.41 0.86
N ALA A 47 8.45 -12.94 -0.11
CA ALA A 47 9.65 -12.28 -0.62
C ALA A 47 9.38 -10.91 -1.25
N ASP A 48 8.20 -10.72 -1.80
CA ASP A 48 7.73 -9.47 -2.39
C ASP A 48 7.25 -8.41 -1.38
N HIS A 49 7.32 -8.73 -0.05
CA HIS A 49 6.98 -7.82 1.05
C HIS A 49 8.00 -7.82 2.19
N TYR A 50 8.99 -8.72 2.19
CA TYR A 50 9.90 -8.93 3.32
C TYR A 50 11.37 -8.81 2.93
N GLY A 51 11.73 -7.70 2.28
CA GLY A 51 13.09 -7.38 1.86
C GLY A 51 13.95 -6.78 2.97
N ILE A 52 14.18 -7.53 4.07
CA ILE A 52 14.96 -7.05 5.23
C ILE A 52 16.34 -6.51 4.82
N GLY A 53 17.02 -7.21 3.90
CA GLY A 53 18.36 -6.84 3.43
C GLY A 53 18.40 -5.61 2.52
N CYS A 54 17.24 -5.11 2.07
CA CYS A 54 17.13 -3.98 1.16
C CYS A 54 17.01 -2.63 1.87
N VAL A 55 16.84 -2.64 3.20
CA VAL A 55 16.69 -1.42 4.01
C VAL A 55 17.78 -1.35 5.06
N THR A 56 18.59 -0.29 5.01
CA THR A 56 19.56 0.05 6.06
C THR A 56 18.85 0.84 7.15
N ILE A 57 18.80 0.28 8.36
CA ILE A 57 18.19 0.98 9.50
C ILE A 57 19.19 2.00 10.06
N ILE A 58 18.81 3.28 10.02
CA ILE A 58 19.55 4.41 10.61
C ILE A 58 18.80 4.82 11.87
N PRO A 59 19.33 4.55 13.07
CA PRO A 59 18.62 4.87 14.29
C PRO A 59 18.38 6.38 14.44
N ASN A 60 17.17 6.74 14.76
CA ASN A 60 16.71 8.01 15.26
C ASN A 60 16.92 9.25 14.37
N ASP A 61 15.95 9.50 13.52
CA ASP A 61 15.75 10.76 12.82
C ASP A 61 14.72 11.68 13.50
N GLY A 62 14.21 11.28 14.68
CA GLY A 62 13.18 12.03 15.41
C GLY A 62 11.76 11.86 14.89
N ALA A 63 11.52 11.01 13.89
CA ALA A 63 10.18 10.73 13.39
C ALA A 63 9.40 9.83 14.35
N ASP A 64 8.36 10.38 14.96
CA ASP A 64 7.46 9.65 15.88
C ASP A 64 6.22 9.14 15.09
N PHE A 65 6.31 7.92 14.59
CA PHE A 65 5.19 7.21 13.96
C PHE A 65 4.47 6.35 15.01
N GLN A 66 3.20 6.63 15.23
CA GLN A 66 2.34 5.71 15.97
C GLN A 66 1.78 4.68 14.97
N ILE A 67 2.04 3.40 15.22
CA ILE A 67 1.64 2.32 14.32
C ILE A 67 0.70 1.38 15.06
N THR A 68 -0.49 1.20 14.49
CA THR A 68 -1.47 0.20 14.93
C THR A 68 -1.52 -0.92 13.91
N GLU A 69 -1.34 -2.15 14.38
CA GLU A 69 -1.40 -3.37 13.59
C GLU A 69 -2.78 -4.01 13.71
N ILE A 70 -3.41 -4.32 12.58
CA ILE A 70 -4.71 -4.99 12.54
C ILE A 70 -4.52 -6.33 11.80
N PRO A 71 -4.69 -7.47 12.48
CA PRO A 71 -4.62 -8.77 11.84
C PRO A 71 -5.68 -8.92 10.74
N SER A 72 -5.28 -9.51 9.61
CA SER A 72 -6.15 -9.87 8.49
C SER A 72 -5.61 -11.10 7.77
N TRP A 73 -6.16 -11.44 6.60
CA TRP A 73 -5.78 -12.63 5.86
C TRP A 73 -5.40 -12.29 4.43
N HIS A 74 -4.41 -13.01 3.92
CA HIS A 74 -3.94 -12.93 2.53
C HIS A 74 -4.79 -13.77 1.56
N ASP A 75 -5.88 -14.32 2.03
CA ASP A 75 -6.87 -15.07 1.25
C ASP A 75 -8.25 -15.05 1.91
N ASN A 76 -9.27 -15.49 1.17
CA ASN A 76 -10.65 -15.57 1.65
C ASN A 76 -10.98 -16.87 2.42
N GLN A 77 -9.96 -17.66 2.78
CA GLN A 77 -10.07 -18.90 3.54
C GLN A 77 -9.35 -18.81 4.90
N HIS A 78 -9.32 -17.60 5.48
CA HIS A 78 -8.69 -17.33 6.77
C HIS A 78 -7.21 -17.73 6.84
N GLY A 79 -6.48 -17.45 5.78
CA GLY A 79 -5.04 -17.71 5.70
C GLY A 79 -4.67 -19.14 5.33
N ALA A 80 -5.63 -20.00 4.99
CA ALA A 80 -5.35 -21.41 4.66
C ALA A 80 -4.54 -21.58 3.37
N LEU A 81 -4.59 -20.62 2.45
CA LEU A 81 -3.85 -20.69 1.19
C LEU A 81 -2.54 -19.90 1.22
N ARG A 82 -2.56 -18.66 1.75
CA ARG A 82 -1.44 -17.70 1.67
C ARG A 82 -0.97 -17.16 3.01
N GLY A 83 -1.66 -17.53 4.09
CA GLY A 83 -1.27 -17.14 5.44
C GLY A 83 -1.89 -15.83 5.94
N PRO A 84 -1.33 -15.32 7.05
CA PRO A 84 -1.77 -14.07 7.66
C PRO A 84 -1.31 -12.86 6.84
N ASN A 85 -2.03 -11.77 7.00
CA ASN A 85 -1.66 -10.44 6.56
C ASN A 85 -1.90 -9.45 7.70
N THR A 86 -1.10 -8.39 7.78
CA THR A 86 -1.24 -7.31 8.75
C THR A 86 -1.57 -6.01 8.03
N ILE A 87 -2.67 -5.38 8.40
CA ILE A 87 -2.98 -4.03 7.99
C ILE A 87 -2.29 -3.08 8.98
N HIS A 88 -1.59 -2.06 8.48
CA HIS A 88 -0.96 -1.05 9.30
C HIS A 88 -1.72 0.27 9.22
N ILE A 89 -2.08 0.85 10.37
CA ILE A 89 -2.49 2.25 10.48
C ILE A 89 -1.29 3.02 11.01
N ILE A 90 -0.90 4.07 10.31
CA ILE A 90 0.24 4.92 10.61
C ILE A 90 -0.27 6.32 10.89
N GLU A 91 -0.02 6.83 12.10
CA GLU A 91 -0.38 8.18 12.51
C GLU A 91 0.89 8.99 12.74
N HIS A 92 1.00 10.13 12.06
CA HIS A 92 2.13 11.02 12.12
C HIS A 92 1.73 12.43 11.67
N GLU A 93 2.18 13.46 12.38
CA GLU A 93 1.88 14.89 12.06
C GLU A 93 0.37 15.18 11.89
N GLY A 94 -0.48 14.47 12.62
CA GLY A 94 -1.94 14.64 12.56
C GLY A 94 -2.61 13.99 11.33
N LEU A 95 -1.85 13.30 10.49
CA LEU A 95 -2.36 12.52 9.36
C LEU A 95 -2.48 11.04 9.74
N ARG A 96 -3.46 10.38 9.13
CA ARG A 96 -3.82 8.99 9.37
C ARG A 96 -3.81 8.21 8.07
N ILE A 97 -2.85 7.29 7.93
CA ILE A 97 -2.59 6.51 6.73
C ILE A 97 -2.86 5.05 7.03
N ALA A 98 -3.53 4.33 6.14
CA ALA A 98 -3.63 2.87 6.22
C ALA A 98 -2.94 2.22 5.02
N HIS A 99 -2.16 1.18 5.30
CA HIS A 99 -1.58 0.27 4.31
C HIS A 99 -2.19 -1.11 4.52
N LEU A 100 -2.93 -1.62 3.53
CA LEU A 100 -3.69 -2.84 3.69
C LEU A 100 -2.89 -4.13 3.44
N GLY A 101 -1.58 -4.00 3.10
CA GLY A 101 -0.75 -5.15 2.73
C GLY A 101 -1.40 -5.95 1.60
N ASP A 102 -1.27 -7.26 1.66
CA ASP A 102 -1.91 -8.17 0.72
C ASP A 102 -3.27 -8.66 1.24
N LEU A 103 -4.15 -7.71 1.54
CA LEU A 103 -5.52 -8.03 1.95
C LEU A 103 -6.18 -8.94 0.89
N GLY A 104 -6.53 -10.17 1.29
CA GLY A 104 -7.16 -11.17 0.43
C GLY A 104 -8.59 -11.55 0.85
N CYS A 105 -9.18 -10.84 1.81
CA CYS A 105 -10.51 -11.11 2.35
C CYS A 105 -11.34 -9.84 2.56
N GLU A 106 -12.61 -10.00 2.86
CA GLU A 106 -13.47 -8.89 3.28
C GLU A 106 -13.05 -8.36 4.67
N LEU A 107 -13.14 -7.05 4.84
CA LEU A 107 -12.96 -6.42 6.16
C LEU A 107 -14.19 -6.68 7.04
N ASN A 108 -13.95 -7.11 8.27
CA ASN A 108 -15.02 -7.25 9.25
C ASN A 108 -15.42 -5.88 9.86
N GLY A 109 -16.50 -5.86 10.65
CA GLY A 109 -17.05 -4.63 11.21
C GLY A 109 -16.10 -3.90 12.19
N GLU A 110 -15.23 -4.64 12.90
CA GLU A 110 -14.24 -4.04 13.82
C GLU A 110 -13.08 -3.43 13.03
N GLN A 111 -12.57 -4.12 12.03
CA GLN A 111 -11.54 -3.61 11.13
C GLN A 111 -12.02 -2.33 10.42
N LYS A 112 -13.27 -2.33 9.89
CA LYS A 112 -13.87 -1.15 9.26
C LYS A 112 -14.00 0.03 10.23
N LYS A 113 -14.32 -0.19 11.51
CA LYS A 113 -14.35 0.87 12.53
C LYS A 113 -12.97 1.47 12.78
N LEU A 114 -11.95 0.62 12.88
CA LEU A 114 -10.56 1.07 13.06
C LEU A 114 -10.03 1.85 11.85
N LEU A 115 -10.49 1.52 10.66
CA LEU A 115 -10.09 2.15 9.38
C LEU A 115 -10.94 3.38 9.00
N GLN A 116 -11.63 4.01 9.95
CA GLN A 116 -12.36 5.25 9.69
C GLN A 116 -11.45 6.49 9.73
N ASN A 117 -11.90 7.56 9.07
CA ASN A 117 -11.22 8.87 9.08
C ASN A 117 -9.79 8.83 8.54
N LEU A 118 -9.54 8.05 7.50
CA LEU A 118 -8.25 7.99 6.84
C LEU A 118 -8.02 9.21 5.95
N ASP A 119 -6.83 9.79 6.05
CA ASP A 119 -6.35 10.75 5.06
C ASP A 119 -5.90 10.01 3.80
N ILE A 120 -5.16 8.90 3.98
CA ILE A 120 -4.66 8.07 2.87
C ILE A 120 -5.02 6.62 3.10
N LEU A 121 -5.47 5.95 2.04
CA LEU A 121 -5.65 4.51 1.99
C LEU A 121 -4.79 3.91 0.87
N MET A 122 -3.79 3.11 1.22
CA MET A 122 -3.00 2.29 0.29
C MET A 122 -3.65 0.91 0.21
N ILE A 123 -4.15 0.52 -0.97
CA ILE A 123 -5.00 -0.65 -1.14
C ILE A 123 -4.54 -1.51 -2.33
N PRO A 124 -4.40 -2.85 -2.16
CA PRO A 124 -4.12 -3.74 -3.27
C PRO A 124 -5.32 -3.84 -4.20
N ILE A 125 -5.07 -3.88 -5.51
CA ILE A 125 -6.12 -3.90 -6.53
C ILE A 125 -5.94 -4.99 -7.58
N GLY A 126 -4.81 -5.71 -7.55
CA GLY A 126 -4.40 -6.62 -8.63
C GLY A 126 -5.21 -7.89 -8.73
N GLY A 127 -5.92 -8.31 -7.70
CA GLY A 127 -6.59 -9.60 -7.68
C GLY A 127 -5.59 -10.76 -7.67
N PHE A 128 -6.03 -11.95 -8.01
CA PHE A 128 -5.33 -13.24 -8.03
C PHE A 128 -4.70 -13.62 -6.67
N TYR A 129 -3.81 -12.80 -6.14
CA TYR A 129 -3.20 -12.98 -4.82
C TYR A 129 -3.96 -12.23 -3.72
N THR A 130 -4.59 -11.11 -4.04
CA THR A 130 -5.24 -10.17 -3.13
C THR A 130 -6.71 -9.97 -3.50
N ILE A 131 -7.40 -9.05 -2.83
CA ILE A 131 -8.69 -8.54 -3.32
C ILE A 131 -8.53 -7.95 -4.72
N ASP A 132 -9.58 -8.06 -5.52
CA ASP A 132 -9.61 -7.52 -6.87
C ASP A 132 -10.01 -6.02 -6.91
N ALA A 133 -9.89 -5.43 -8.09
CA ALA A 133 -10.20 -4.02 -8.33
C ALA A 133 -11.64 -3.63 -7.94
N LYS A 134 -12.62 -4.52 -8.10
CA LYS A 134 -14.02 -4.30 -7.73
C LYS A 134 -14.19 -4.31 -6.21
N GLN A 135 -13.61 -5.30 -5.54
CA GLN A 135 -13.64 -5.41 -4.08
C GLN A 135 -12.93 -4.20 -3.44
N ALA A 136 -11.79 -3.79 -3.99
CA ALA A 136 -11.07 -2.60 -3.55
C ALA A 136 -11.93 -1.32 -3.70
N ALA A 137 -12.61 -1.14 -4.82
CA ALA A 137 -13.51 0.01 -5.02
C ALA A 137 -14.68 0.03 -4.03
N VAL A 138 -15.23 -1.13 -3.66
CA VAL A 138 -16.26 -1.23 -2.61
C VAL A 138 -15.70 -0.78 -1.26
N ILE A 139 -14.52 -1.27 -0.87
CA ILE A 139 -13.85 -0.87 0.39
C ILE A 139 -13.59 0.65 0.42
N VAL A 140 -13.11 1.23 -0.68
CA VAL A 140 -12.92 2.70 -0.78
C VAL A 140 -14.23 3.43 -0.58
N GLY A 141 -15.33 2.94 -1.15
CA GLY A 141 -16.67 3.53 -0.96
C GLY A 141 -17.14 3.48 0.50
N GLU A 142 -16.90 2.36 1.19
CA GLU A 142 -17.29 2.15 2.59
C GLU A 142 -16.43 2.97 3.58
N LEU A 143 -15.12 3.02 3.37
CA LEU A 143 -14.19 3.74 4.25
C LEU A 143 -14.12 5.24 3.97
N SER A 144 -14.41 5.64 2.74
CA SER A 144 -14.40 7.03 2.27
C SER A 144 -13.14 7.81 2.66
N PRO A 145 -11.91 7.30 2.40
CA PRO A 145 -10.68 8.02 2.68
C PRO A 145 -10.61 9.34 1.90
N LYS A 146 -9.81 10.31 2.34
CA LYS A 146 -9.61 11.55 1.59
C LYS A 146 -8.90 11.27 0.26
N CYS A 147 -7.89 10.40 0.27
CA CYS A 147 -7.19 9.97 -0.93
C CYS A 147 -6.91 8.45 -0.89
N THR A 148 -7.01 7.79 -2.03
CA THR A 148 -6.69 6.37 -2.21
C THR A 148 -5.48 6.23 -3.12
N ILE A 149 -4.51 5.42 -2.73
CA ILE A 149 -3.36 5.04 -3.55
C ILE A 149 -3.51 3.54 -3.88
N PRO A 150 -3.81 3.18 -5.13
CA PRO A 150 -3.82 1.79 -5.56
C PRO A 150 -2.40 1.23 -5.58
N MET A 151 -2.25 -0.03 -5.17
CA MET A 151 -0.98 -0.74 -5.15
C MET A 151 -1.16 -2.21 -5.56
N HIS A 152 -0.06 -2.99 -5.60
CA HIS A 152 -0.08 -4.42 -5.90
C HIS A 152 -0.82 -4.74 -7.21
N TYR A 153 -0.47 -4.04 -8.27
CA TYR A 153 -0.99 -4.24 -9.63
C TYR A 153 0.18 -4.30 -10.63
N ARG A 154 -0.09 -4.75 -11.86
CA ARG A 154 0.91 -4.73 -12.92
C ARG A 154 0.73 -3.54 -13.87
N GLY A 155 1.84 -3.06 -14.38
CA GLY A 155 1.91 -2.20 -15.55
C GLY A 155 2.48 -2.94 -16.76
N ASP A 156 2.88 -2.19 -17.78
CA ASP A 156 3.44 -2.78 -19.01
C ASP A 156 4.79 -3.50 -18.79
N ASN A 157 5.58 -3.02 -17.82
CA ASN A 157 6.94 -3.48 -17.60
C ASN A 157 7.24 -3.87 -16.13
N PHE A 158 6.24 -3.98 -15.29
CA PHE A 158 6.40 -4.35 -13.88
C PHE A 158 5.20 -5.13 -13.33
N GLY A 159 5.45 -5.88 -12.28
CA GLY A 159 4.45 -6.70 -11.58
C GLY A 159 4.31 -8.09 -12.19
N TYR A 160 3.62 -8.97 -11.47
CA TYR A 160 3.35 -10.34 -11.92
C TYR A 160 2.28 -10.36 -13.02
N ASP A 161 2.43 -11.24 -14.00
CA ASP A 161 1.54 -11.35 -15.18
C ASP A 161 0.07 -11.64 -14.81
N GLU A 162 -0.15 -12.32 -13.68
CA GLU A 162 -1.49 -12.68 -13.16
C GLU A 162 -2.26 -11.49 -12.60
N LEU A 163 -1.58 -10.40 -12.25
CA LEU A 163 -2.22 -9.24 -11.65
C LEU A 163 -3.00 -8.42 -12.69
N GLY A 164 -4.08 -7.83 -12.24
CA GLY A 164 -4.82 -6.81 -12.99
C GLY A 164 -4.04 -5.51 -13.10
N THR A 165 -4.43 -4.69 -14.05
CA THR A 165 -3.89 -3.35 -14.30
C THR A 165 -4.67 -2.27 -13.54
N VAL A 166 -4.12 -1.07 -13.40
CA VAL A 166 -4.74 0.03 -12.63
C VAL A 166 -6.05 0.52 -13.23
N ASP A 167 -6.23 0.44 -14.54
CA ASP A 167 -7.46 0.84 -15.24
C ASP A 167 -8.67 -0.04 -14.84
N LEU A 168 -8.45 -1.30 -14.43
CA LEU A 168 -9.51 -2.13 -13.87
C LEU A 168 -10.08 -1.58 -12.56
N PHE A 169 -9.31 -0.77 -11.83
CA PHE A 169 -9.73 -0.12 -10.60
C PHE A 169 -10.29 1.28 -10.85
N THR A 170 -9.57 2.09 -11.64
CA THR A 170 -9.94 3.50 -11.87
C THR A 170 -11.28 3.66 -12.58
N LYS A 171 -11.73 2.68 -13.36
CA LYS A 171 -13.06 2.68 -14.01
C LYS A 171 -14.26 2.78 -13.05
N TYR A 172 -14.07 2.54 -11.75
CA TYR A 172 -15.10 2.68 -10.72
C TYR A 172 -15.24 4.11 -10.17
N PHE A 173 -14.39 5.05 -10.59
CA PHE A 173 -14.35 6.43 -10.15
C PHE A 173 -14.60 7.37 -11.33
N ASN A 174 -15.08 8.58 -11.04
CA ASN A 174 -15.18 9.60 -12.08
C ASN A 174 -13.78 10.07 -12.49
N GLU A 175 -13.59 10.38 -13.76
CA GLU A 175 -12.30 10.83 -14.29
C GLU A 175 -11.73 12.05 -13.54
N ALA A 176 -12.61 12.98 -13.13
CA ALA A 176 -12.22 14.16 -12.35
C ALA A 176 -11.71 13.84 -10.92
N GLU A 177 -11.98 12.65 -10.40
CA GLU A 177 -11.53 12.20 -9.09
C GLU A 177 -10.15 11.53 -9.13
N ILE A 178 -9.66 11.21 -10.34
CA ILE A 178 -8.42 10.47 -10.57
C ILE A 178 -7.34 11.45 -11.02
N LYS A 179 -6.16 11.34 -10.43
CA LYS A 179 -4.98 12.09 -10.87
C LYS A 179 -3.77 11.17 -10.91
N THR A 180 -3.07 11.17 -12.03
CA THR A 180 -1.73 10.60 -12.08
C THR A 180 -0.75 11.59 -11.45
N VAL A 181 0.07 11.08 -10.54
CA VAL A 181 1.07 11.85 -9.80
C VAL A 181 2.43 11.21 -9.97
N GLY A 182 3.52 11.91 -9.70
CA GLY A 182 4.86 11.33 -9.73
C GLY A 182 4.99 10.17 -8.73
N HIS A 183 6.14 9.49 -8.72
CA HIS A 183 6.42 8.44 -7.72
C HIS A 183 6.58 8.97 -6.29
N ILE A 184 6.57 10.29 -6.12
CA ILE A 184 6.53 10.99 -4.83
C ILE A 184 5.26 11.82 -4.77
N LEU A 185 4.47 11.62 -3.72
CA LEU A 185 3.26 12.38 -3.40
C LEU A 185 3.52 13.22 -2.13
N GLU A 186 3.49 14.54 -2.29
CA GLU A 186 3.45 15.47 -1.16
C GLU A 186 2.01 15.58 -0.66
N LEU A 187 1.81 15.38 0.64
CA LEU A 187 0.48 15.46 1.25
C LEU A 187 0.17 16.92 1.61
N ASP A 188 -0.47 17.60 0.70
CA ASP A 188 -1.01 18.94 0.88
C ASP A 188 -2.56 18.92 1.01
N SER A 189 -3.19 20.07 0.91
CA SER A 189 -4.65 20.20 1.08
C SER A 189 -5.48 19.81 -0.15
N ASP A 190 -4.86 19.56 -1.29
CA ASP A 190 -5.54 19.31 -2.58
C ASP A 190 -5.26 17.93 -3.14
N LEU A 191 -5.53 16.90 -2.33
CA LEU A 191 -5.36 15.51 -2.72
C LEU A 191 -6.52 15.04 -3.61
N PRO A 192 -6.24 14.30 -4.71
CA PRO A 192 -7.28 13.66 -5.49
C PRO A 192 -7.92 12.50 -4.70
N LYS A 193 -9.15 12.13 -5.07
CA LYS A 193 -9.80 10.94 -4.48
C LYS A 193 -9.01 9.65 -4.76
N VAL A 194 -8.42 9.56 -5.95
CA VAL A 194 -7.53 8.46 -6.36
C VAL A 194 -6.25 9.05 -6.93
N ALA A 195 -5.13 8.79 -6.27
CA ALA A 195 -3.78 9.13 -6.73
C ALA A 195 -3.12 7.90 -7.36
N VAL A 196 -3.02 7.86 -8.68
CA VAL A 196 -2.26 6.84 -9.39
C VAL A 196 -0.82 7.29 -9.46
N MET A 197 0.07 6.61 -8.75
CA MET A 197 1.48 6.98 -8.72
C MET A 197 2.23 6.43 -9.94
N ASP A 198 3.16 7.24 -10.48
CA ASP A 198 4.05 6.81 -11.55
C ASP A 198 5.03 5.75 -11.05
N PHE A 199 5.21 4.70 -11.84
CA PHE A 199 6.21 3.68 -11.53
C PHE A 199 7.63 4.27 -11.59
N PRO A 200 8.48 4.08 -10.57
CA PRO A 200 9.84 4.59 -10.56
C PRO A 200 10.68 3.95 -11.68
N ARG A 201 11.42 4.77 -12.42
CA ARG A 201 12.28 4.34 -13.55
C ARG A 201 13.72 4.20 -13.10
#